data_703d6e33a139923a444248434b474cbb
#
_entry.id   703d6e33a139923a444248434b474cbb
#
_cell.length_a   1.000
_cell.length_b   1.000
_cell.length_c   1.000
_cell.angle_alpha   90.00
_cell.angle_beta   90.00
_cell.angle_gamma   90.00
#
_symmetry.space_group_name_H-M   'P 1'
#
loop_
_entity.id
_entity.type
_entity.pdbx_description
1 polymer ?
#
loop_
_entity_poly.entity_id
_entity_poly.type
_entity_poly.pdbx_seq_one_letter_code
_entity_poly.pdbx_strand_id
1 'polypeptide(L)'
;MVEVFKTNVIDAEVAQKIIDQIHENFGHYKANFALDDCDKILRINCLNGFVSVEEVICLVAQHGYIASVLMHDFQPRISFFKQDC
;
A
#
# COMPACT_ATOMS: atom_id res chain seq x y z
N MET A 1 -9.22 9.24 -5.54
CA MET A 1 -9.28 8.52 -4.27
C MET A 1 -7.92 7.95 -3.93
N VAL A 2 -7.56 7.98 -2.67
CA VAL A 2 -6.27 7.46 -2.21
C VAL A 2 -6.52 6.35 -1.22
N GLU A 3 -5.82 5.22 -1.39
CA GLU A 3 -5.83 4.15 -0.42
C GLU A 3 -4.41 3.91 0.07
N VAL A 4 -4.29 3.61 1.33
CA VAL A 4 -3.01 3.39 1.97
C VAL A 4 -3.01 1.97 2.54
N PHE A 5 -1.96 1.23 2.25
CA PHE A 5 -1.84 -0.15 2.68
C PHE A 5 -0.60 -0.32 3.51
N LYS A 6 -0.73 -1.07 4.57
CA LYS A 6 0.42 -1.52 5.35
C LYS A 6 0.89 -2.84 4.77
N THR A 7 2.19 -2.97 4.55
CA THR A 7 2.73 -4.20 3.96
C THR A 7 3.92 -4.68 4.76
N ASN A 8 4.41 -5.86 4.40
CA ASN A 8 5.65 -6.37 4.94
C ASN A 8 6.74 -6.42 3.87
N VAL A 9 6.62 -5.64 2.82
CA VAL A 9 7.62 -5.58 1.76
C VAL A 9 8.79 -4.74 2.26
N ILE A 10 9.98 -5.34 2.26
CA ILE A 10 11.18 -4.64 2.70
C ILE A 10 12.19 -4.48 1.59
N ASP A 11 12.00 -5.15 0.47
CA ASP A 11 12.95 -5.17 -0.63
C ASP A 11 12.53 -4.16 -1.68
N ALA A 12 13.41 -3.22 -1.98
CA ALA A 12 13.08 -2.16 -2.95
C ALA A 12 12.83 -2.72 -4.34
N GLU A 13 13.51 -3.79 -4.71
CA GLU A 13 13.28 -4.40 -6.01
C GLU A 13 11.90 -5.01 -6.10
N VAL A 14 11.48 -5.69 -5.05
CA VAL A 14 10.14 -6.28 -5.02
C VAL A 14 9.10 -5.16 -5.03
N ALA A 15 9.34 -4.11 -4.26
CA ALA A 15 8.42 -2.98 -4.23
C ALA A 15 8.24 -2.40 -5.63
N GLN A 16 9.33 -2.25 -6.37
CA GLN A 16 9.25 -1.71 -7.72
C GLN A 16 8.47 -2.63 -8.66
N LYS A 17 8.67 -3.93 -8.51
CA LYS A 17 7.93 -4.89 -9.33
C LYS A 17 6.44 -4.82 -9.03
N ILE A 18 6.09 -4.68 -7.77
CA ILE A 18 4.68 -4.56 -7.40
C ILE A 18 4.09 -3.29 -8.00
N ILE A 19 4.82 -2.18 -7.90
CA ILE A 19 4.36 -0.92 -8.47
C ILE A 19 4.17 -1.06 -9.98
N ASP A 20 5.11 -1.67 -10.66
CA ASP A 20 5.02 -1.85 -12.10
C ASP A 20 3.80 -2.67 -12.47
N GLN A 21 3.53 -3.72 -11.72
CA GLN A 21 2.36 -4.54 -11.99
C GLN A 21 1.06 -3.81 -11.71
N ILE A 22 1.06 -2.98 -10.68
CA ILE A 22 -0.13 -2.17 -10.42
C ILE A 22 -0.38 -1.23 -11.59
N HIS A 23 0.66 -0.60 -12.10
CA HIS A 23 0.49 0.32 -13.22
C HIS A 23 0.10 -0.40 -14.50
N GLU A 24 0.55 -1.65 -14.67
CA GLU A 24 0.17 -2.43 -15.83
C GLU A 24 -1.29 -2.87 -15.77
N ASN A 25 -1.73 -3.30 -14.61
CA ASN A 25 -3.07 -3.84 -14.47
C ASN A 25 -4.13 -2.77 -14.26
N PHE A 26 -3.73 -1.63 -13.70
CA PHE A 26 -4.67 -0.57 -13.36
C PHE A 26 -4.09 0.74 -13.86
N GLY A 27 -4.37 1.06 -15.10
CA GLY A 27 -3.79 2.23 -15.74
C GLY A 27 -4.14 3.55 -15.09
N HIS A 28 -5.18 3.57 -14.26
CA HIS A 28 -5.61 4.80 -13.60
C HIS A 28 -4.93 5.00 -12.26
N TYR A 29 -4.17 4.04 -11.80
CA TYR A 29 -3.59 4.08 -10.46
C TYR A 29 -2.20 4.68 -10.51
N LYS A 30 -1.87 5.44 -9.48
CA LYS A 30 -0.51 5.87 -9.25
C LYS A 30 -0.08 5.31 -7.91
N ALA A 31 0.91 4.45 -7.94
CA ALA A 31 1.34 3.73 -6.75
C ALA A 31 2.77 4.08 -6.40
N ASN A 32 3.06 4.15 -5.12
CA ASN A 32 4.43 4.22 -4.67
C ASN A 32 4.55 3.63 -3.27
N PHE A 33 5.77 3.29 -2.90
CA PHE A 33 6.08 2.71 -1.62
C PHE A 33 6.88 3.68 -0.78
N ALA A 34 6.61 3.70 0.50
CA ALA A 34 7.43 4.40 1.47
C ALA A 34 8.11 3.35 2.35
N LEU A 35 9.21 2.83 1.88
CA LEU A 35 9.90 1.73 2.56
C LEU A 35 10.67 2.19 3.78
N ASP A 36 10.96 3.46 3.86
CA ASP A 36 11.61 4.02 5.03
C ASP A 36 10.65 4.22 6.19
N ASP A 37 9.37 3.99 5.94
CA ASP A 37 8.38 4.01 7.00
C ASP A 37 8.41 2.67 7.72
N CYS A 38 8.16 2.68 9.02
CA CYS A 38 8.10 1.43 9.78
C CYS A 38 7.11 0.45 9.23
N ASP A 39 5.99 0.96 8.75
CA ASP A 39 4.90 0.11 8.29
C ASP A 39 5.03 -0.30 6.85
N LYS A 40 6.09 0.11 6.16
CA LYS A 40 6.29 -0.24 4.75
C LYS A 40 5.03 0.07 3.96
N ILE A 41 4.72 1.33 3.85
CA ILE A 41 3.44 1.78 3.31
C ILE A 41 3.43 1.72 1.79
N LEU A 42 2.35 1.19 1.25
CA LEU A 42 2.05 1.27 -0.17
C LEU A 42 0.89 2.24 -0.32
N ARG A 43 1.11 3.32 -1.06
CA ARG A 43 0.08 4.32 -1.28
C ARG A 43 -0.35 4.28 -2.73
N ILE A 44 -1.65 4.22 -2.95
CA ILE A 44 -2.21 4.17 -4.30
C ILE A 44 -3.21 5.28 -4.47
N ASN A 45 -3.02 6.07 -5.52
CA ASN A 45 -3.93 7.14 -5.86
C ASN A 45 -4.64 6.77 -7.15
N CYS A 46 -5.96 6.75 -7.13
CA CYS A 46 -6.74 6.49 -8.32
C CYS A 46 -7.31 7.80 -8.83
N LEU A 47 -7.05 8.10 -10.08
CA LEU A 47 -7.43 9.40 -10.65
C LEU A 47 -8.91 9.48 -10.94
N ASN A 48 -9.55 8.35 -11.25
CA ASN A 48 -10.96 8.40 -11.51
C ASN A 48 -11.66 7.20 -10.98
N GLY A 49 -12.17 7.25 -9.81
CA GLY A 49 -12.94 6.18 -9.22
C GLY A 49 -12.27 5.63 -7.98
N PHE A 50 -12.41 4.34 -7.79
CA PHE A 50 -12.01 3.70 -6.56
C PHE A 50 -10.79 2.83 -6.75
N VAL A 51 -10.03 2.67 -5.69
CA VAL A 51 -8.97 1.69 -5.65
C VAL A 51 -9.60 0.36 -5.27
N SER A 52 -9.35 -0.68 -6.06
CA SER A 52 -9.85 -2.00 -5.76
C SER A 52 -8.94 -2.64 -4.73
N VAL A 53 -9.36 -2.55 -3.48
CA VAL A 53 -8.54 -2.99 -2.36
C VAL A 53 -8.20 -4.47 -2.48
N GLU A 54 -9.20 -5.27 -2.81
CA GLU A 54 -9.02 -6.72 -2.88
C GLU A 54 -8.02 -7.12 -3.94
N GLU A 55 -8.09 -6.46 -5.09
CA GLU A 55 -7.16 -6.79 -6.16
C GLU A 55 -5.74 -6.40 -5.83
N VAL A 56 -5.58 -5.28 -5.16
CA VAL A 56 -4.24 -4.85 -4.75
C VAL A 56 -3.67 -5.82 -3.72
N ILE A 57 -4.47 -6.22 -2.75
CA ILE A 57 -4.02 -7.17 -1.75
C ILE A 57 -3.64 -8.49 -2.41
N CYS A 58 -4.45 -8.94 -3.36
CA CYS A 58 -4.17 -10.17 -4.07
C CYS A 58 -2.87 -10.07 -4.86
N LEU A 59 -2.65 -8.94 -5.51
CA LEU A 59 -1.44 -8.74 -6.29
C LEU A 59 -0.20 -8.79 -5.40
N VAL A 60 -0.25 -8.14 -4.25
CA VAL A 60 0.86 -8.17 -3.31
C VAL A 60 1.09 -9.60 -2.82
N ALA A 61 0.00 -10.33 -2.57
CA ALA A 61 0.11 -11.72 -2.12
C ALA A 61 0.78 -12.60 -3.16
N GLN A 62 0.56 -12.32 -4.44
CA GLN A 62 1.20 -13.10 -5.49
C GLN A 62 2.71 -12.98 -5.45
N HIS A 63 3.23 -11.90 -4.90
CA HIS A 63 4.66 -11.73 -4.74
C HIS A 63 5.18 -12.30 -3.43
N GLY A 64 4.32 -12.94 -2.66
CA GLY A 64 4.72 -13.57 -1.40
C GLY A 64 4.70 -12.64 -0.20
N TYR A 65 3.99 -11.53 -0.30
CA TYR A 65 3.94 -10.55 0.77
C TYR A 65 2.50 -10.30 1.18
N ILE A 66 2.32 -9.52 2.23
CA ILE A 66 1.01 -9.27 2.80
C ILE A 66 0.74 -7.77 2.77
N ALA A 67 -0.45 -7.40 2.33
CA ALA A 67 -0.91 -6.02 2.37
C ALA A 67 -2.25 -5.97 3.06
N SER A 68 -2.48 -4.93 3.85
CA SER A 68 -3.78 -4.71 4.47
C SER A 68 -4.06 -3.23 4.45
N VAL A 69 -5.32 -2.88 4.36
CA VAL A 69 -5.73 -1.49 4.33
C VAL A 69 -5.42 -0.86 5.68
N LEU A 70 -4.79 0.30 5.63
CA LEU A 70 -4.51 1.04 6.84
C LEU A 70 -5.70 1.94 7.12
N MET A 71 -6.36 1.71 8.23
CA MET A 71 -7.50 2.53 8.60
C MET A 71 -7.01 3.83 9.15
N HIS A 72 -7.36 4.90 8.50
CA HIS A 72 -6.85 6.18 8.92
C HIS A 72 -7.91 7.22 9.10
N ASP A 73 -9.16 6.82 9.04
CA ASP A 73 -10.16 7.81 9.17
C ASP A 73 -10.45 7.94 10.54
N PHE A 74 -10.14 7.90 11.33
CA PHE A 74 -10.46 8.33 12.53
C PHE A 74 -9.72 7.68 13.50
N GLN A 75 -9.19 7.74 13.77
CA GLN A 75 -8.65 7.36 14.68
C GLN A 75 -8.07 7.99 15.49
N PRO A 76 -8.36 8.44 15.90
CA PRO A 76 -8.07 9.32 16.70
C PRO A 76 -7.08 9.13 17.62
N ARG A 77 -6.83 9.29 18.23
CA ARG A 77 -6.08 9.38 19.19
C ARG A 77 -5.26 8.38 19.41
N ILE A 78 -5.01 7.88 19.31
CA ILE A 78 -4.41 6.96 19.62
C ILE A 78 -3.15 6.86 19.33
N SER A 79 -2.68 7.07 18.93
CA SER A 79 -1.70 6.96 18.70
C SER A 79 -0.69 7.19 19.34
N PHE A 80 -0.43 7.38 19.82
CA PHE A 80 0.50 7.67 20.48
C PHE A 80 1.36 6.63 20.77
N PHE A 81 1.55 5.94 20.71
CA PHE A 81 2.25 5.04 20.99
C PHE A 81 2.90 4.42 20.06
N LYS A 82 3.25 4.35 19.54
CA LYS A 82 3.79 3.92 18.82
C LYS A 82 4.70 3.84 18.49
N GLN A 83 5.41 3.81 18.29
CA GLN A 83 6.16 3.79 17.97
C GLN A 83 7.04 3.20 17.77
N ASP A 84 7.23 3.04 17.98
CA ASP A 84 8.13 2.39 17.92
C ASP A 84 8.38 1.57 16.93
N CYS A 85 8.68 1.53 16.25
CA CYS A 85 8.95 0.57 15.31
C CYS A 85 10.36 0.10 15.31
#